data_904888c38ea2bcff50b9b924f9b305eb
#
_entry.id   904888c38ea2bcff50b9b924f9b305eb
#
_cell.length_a   1.000
_cell.length_b   1.000
_cell.length_c   1.000
_cell.angle_alpha   90.00
_cell.angle_beta   90.00
_cell.angle_gamma   90.00
#
_symmetry.space_group_name_H-M   'P 1'
#
loop_
_entity.id
_entity.type
_entity.pdbx_description
1 polymer ?
#
loop_
_entity_poly.entity_id
_entity_poly.type
_entity_poly.pdbx_seq_one_letter_code
_entity_poly.pdbx_strand_id
1 'polypeptide(L)'
;MRCARNGRRAGRGADRRPPGRGDTPAEGVLRRRSAWLARVLCCAPAPADPAPGTLPRLDLHEDDKEVRVTGRALELVLSKATGTLSSYKVKGRLLLAGGPVPHLWRAPTDNDIGREYPQRAATWREAGARAKITGIETAQPSPGEVTVEVRATLPTAPKASAWRTVFTVRGDGEVRVRHTLEAADGLPDLPVVGALLTLPKGFDRLDWLGRGPHENYQDRTSGALVGRYRSTVGEQVAPYLRPQETGNKTDVRRVTLTGRSGDGLDVRADPAEGEPFLEFSALHHTPADLEGPAHPHEVTRRAEISLAVNHRQMSVGGNDSWGAPPEEKYLLHAGRTYTYAYRLRPAGPR
;
A
#
# COMPACT_ATOMS: atom_id res chain seq x y z
N MET A 1 -25.79 7.07 2.14
CA MET A 1 -26.57 5.87 2.55
C MET A 1 -27.12 6.09 3.94
N ARG A 2 -28.43 5.96 4.09
CA ARG A 2 -29.17 6.30 5.32
C ARG A 2 -28.98 5.21 6.38
N CYS A 3 -28.57 5.58 7.62
CA CYS A 3 -28.66 4.73 8.79
C CYS A 3 -30.15 4.59 9.20
N ALA A 4 -30.70 3.39 9.04
CA ALA A 4 -32.03 3.05 9.52
C ALA A 4 -31.97 2.61 10.98
N ARG A 5 -32.81 3.25 11.83
CA ARG A 5 -33.16 2.77 13.16
C ARG A 5 -34.14 1.62 13.01
N ASN A 6 -33.89 0.51 13.67
CA ASN A 6 -34.96 -0.43 14.01
C ASN A 6 -34.71 -1.00 15.39
N GLY A 7 -35.54 -0.62 16.32
CA GLY A 7 -35.74 -1.28 17.59
C GLY A 7 -36.75 -2.41 17.46
N ARG A 8 -36.40 -3.61 17.94
CA ARG A 8 -37.39 -4.60 18.36
C ARG A 8 -36.93 -5.30 19.65
N ARG A 9 -37.80 -5.25 20.63
CA ARG A 9 -37.74 -6.07 21.85
C ARG A 9 -37.98 -7.54 21.48
N ALA A 10 -37.20 -8.44 22.03
CA ALA A 10 -37.59 -9.84 22.17
C ALA A 10 -36.88 -10.50 23.38
N GLY A 11 -37.65 -11.06 24.25
CA GLY A 11 -37.64 -12.39 24.80
C GLY A 11 -36.50 -12.80 25.75
N ARG A 12 -36.79 -12.93 27.04
CA ARG A 12 -35.97 -13.58 28.06
C ARG A 12 -35.86 -15.09 27.76
N GLY A 13 -34.63 -15.56 27.50
CA GLY A 13 -34.28 -16.95 27.60
C GLY A 13 -33.08 -17.08 28.55
N ALA A 14 -33.31 -17.80 29.67
CA ALA A 14 -32.29 -18.02 30.69
C ALA A 14 -31.30 -19.13 30.18
N ASP A 15 -30.11 -18.72 29.77
CA ASP A 15 -29.00 -19.65 29.46
C ASP A 15 -27.98 -19.59 30.61
N ARG A 16 -27.86 -20.69 31.34
CA ARG A 16 -26.87 -20.85 32.43
C ARG A 16 -25.52 -21.17 31.85
N ARG A 17 -24.64 -20.16 31.69
CA ARG A 17 -23.22 -20.36 31.42
C ARG A 17 -22.45 -20.53 32.76
N PRO A 18 -21.35 -21.32 32.77
CA PRO A 18 -20.50 -21.43 33.94
C PRO A 18 -19.77 -20.09 34.18
N PRO A 19 -19.34 -19.76 35.41
CA PRO A 19 -18.67 -18.50 35.71
C PRO A 19 -17.32 -18.43 35.01
N GLY A 20 -17.22 -17.63 33.97
CA GLY A 20 -15.97 -17.26 33.33
C GLY A 20 -15.13 -16.41 34.29
N ARG A 21 -13.81 -16.58 34.24
CA ARG A 21 -12.82 -15.76 34.94
C ARG A 21 -13.12 -14.29 34.62
N GLY A 22 -13.39 -13.52 35.65
CA GLY A 22 -13.70 -12.10 35.50
C GLY A 22 -12.55 -11.33 34.88
N ASP A 23 -12.86 -10.58 33.83
CA ASP A 23 -11.96 -9.59 33.24
C ASP A 23 -11.49 -8.63 34.34
N THR A 24 -10.20 -8.40 34.45
CA THR A 24 -9.69 -7.39 35.37
C THR A 24 -10.19 -6.00 34.95
N PRO A 25 -10.45 -5.08 35.90
CA PRO A 25 -10.91 -3.72 35.57
C PRO A 25 -10.01 -3.00 34.54
N ALA A 26 -8.72 -3.32 34.49
CA ALA A 26 -7.75 -2.77 33.56
C ALA A 26 -7.99 -3.22 32.11
N GLU A 27 -8.37 -4.49 31.88
CA GLU A 27 -8.65 -5.01 30.53
C GLU A 27 -9.92 -4.43 29.94
N GLY A 28 -10.96 -4.23 30.76
CA GLY A 28 -12.20 -3.58 30.33
C GLY A 28 -11.99 -2.12 29.93
N VAL A 29 -11.11 -1.39 30.58
CA VAL A 29 -10.75 0.00 30.26
C VAL A 29 -9.93 0.09 28.98
N LEU A 30 -8.98 -0.82 28.77
CA LEU A 30 -8.17 -0.87 27.54
C LEU A 30 -9.02 -1.21 26.32
N ARG A 31 -9.92 -2.19 26.42
CA ARG A 31 -10.87 -2.55 25.33
C ARG A 31 -11.82 -1.41 24.99
N ARG A 32 -12.35 -0.68 25.98
CA ARG A 32 -13.23 0.47 25.76
C ARG A 32 -12.51 1.66 25.14
N ARG A 33 -11.26 1.94 25.55
CA ARG A 33 -10.45 3.02 24.97
C ARG A 33 -10.02 2.71 23.53
N SER A 34 -9.64 1.48 23.22
CA SER A 34 -9.27 1.08 21.85
C SER A 34 -10.48 1.10 20.89
N ALA A 35 -11.65 0.64 21.34
CA ALA A 35 -12.88 0.69 20.55
C ALA A 35 -13.36 2.13 20.32
N TRP A 36 -13.16 3.04 21.29
CA TRP A 36 -13.51 4.45 21.17
C TRP A 36 -12.54 5.19 20.23
N LEU A 37 -11.22 4.96 20.36
CA LEU A 37 -10.21 5.50 19.46
C LEU A 37 -10.39 5.02 18.03
N ALA A 38 -10.71 3.74 17.82
CA ALA A 38 -11.02 3.22 16.49
C ALA A 38 -12.26 3.89 15.88
N ARG A 39 -13.33 4.13 16.66
CA ARG A 39 -14.52 4.84 16.20
C ARG A 39 -14.27 6.31 15.87
N VAL A 40 -13.50 7.02 16.70
CA VAL A 40 -13.17 8.45 16.45
C VAL A 40 -12.26 8.60 15.22
N LEU A 41 -11.32 7.69 15.01
CA LEU A 41 -10.41 7.72 13.86
C LEU A 41 -11.08 7.27 12.55
N CYS A 42 -12.09 6.41 12.61
CA CYS A 42 -12.87 5.98 11.44
C CYS A 42 -13.90 7.01 10.97
N CYS A 43 -14.27 7.99 11.82
CA CYS A 43 -15.33 8.96 11.53
C CYS A 43 -14.81 10.36 11.20
N ALA A 44 -13.48 10.58 11.16
CA ALA A 44 -12.98 11.85 10.65
C ALA A 44 -13.26 11.92 9.13
N PRO A 45 -14.08 12.87 8.65
CA PRO A 45 -14.29 13.02 7.22
C PRO A 45 -12.96 13.23 6.53
N ALA A 46 -12.78 12.59 5.37
CA ALA A 46 -11.65 12.90 4.51
C ALA A 46 -11.67 14.42 4.24
N PRO A 47 -10.51 15.11 4.23
CA PRO A 47 -10.47 16.51 3.86
C PRO A 47 -11.17 16.66 2.51
N ALA A 48 -12.13 17.60 2.43
CA ALA A 48 -12.79 17.90 1.17
C ALA A 48 -11.72 18.30 0.13
N ASP A 49 -11.89 17.85 -1.09
CA ASP A 49 -11.02 18.28 -2.19
C ASP A 49 -11.15 19.81 -2.34
N PRO A 50 -10.03 20.53 -2.62
CA PRO A 50 -10.08 21.96 -2.88
C PRO A 50 -11.06 22.26 -4.01
N ALA A 51 -11.79 23.37 -3.89
CA ALA A 51 -12.72 23.80 -4.93
C ALA A 51 -11.99 24.00 -6.27
N PRO A 52 -12.61 23.61 -7.41
CA PRO A 52 -12.05 23.88 -8.73
C PRO A 52 -11.69 25.38 -8.87
N GLY A 53 -10.50 25.67 -9.38
CA GLY A 53 -10.01 27.04 -9.61
C GLY A 53 -9.23 27.69 -8.47
N THR A 54 -9.10 27.04 -7.28
CA THR A 54 -8.30 27.55 -6.17
C THR A 54 -6.85 27.05 -6.16
N LEU A 55 -6.54 26.06 -7.01
CA LEU A 55 -5.21 25.45 -7.09
C LEU A 55 -4.23 26.31 -7.93
N PRO A 56 -2.96 26.39 -7.54
CA PRO A 56 -1.92 27.01 -8.36
C PRO A 56 -1.85 26.36 -9.75
N ARG A 57 -1.54 27.20 -10.74
CA ARG A 57 -1.41 26.75 -12.14
C ARG A 57 -0.31 25.71 -12.31
N LEU A 58 -0.55 24.75 -13.18
CA LEU A 58 0.38 23.77 -13.69
C LEU A 58 0.61 23.98 -15.19
N ASP A 59 1.81 23.64 -15.64
CA ASP A 59 2.18 23.59 -17.04
C ASP A 59 2.47 22.11 -17.39
N LEU A 60 1.82 21.62 -18.44
CA LEU A 60 1.98 20.26 -18.96
C LEU A 60 2.86 20.33 -20.22
N HIS A 61 3.93 19.56 -20.23
CA HIS A 61 4.77 19.32 -21.41
C HIS A 61 4.84 17.81 -21.66
N GLU A 62 4.70 17.44 -22.93
CA GLU A 62 4.73 16.04 -23.36
C GLU A 62 5.59 15.91 -24.62
N ASP A 63 6.51 14.95 -24.63
CA ASP A 63 7.31 14.56 -25.78
C ASP A 63 7.28 13.03 -25.98
N ASP A 64 8.12 12.51 -26.88
CA ASP A 64 8.17 11.06 -27.20
C ASP A 64 8.66 10.20 -26.02
N LYS A 65 9.37 10.77 -25.05
CA LYS A 65 10.04 10.05 -23.95
C LYS A 65 9.34 10.20 -22.61
N GLU A 66 8.79 11.38 -22.36
CA GLU A 66 8.26 11.71 -21.05
C GLU A 66 7.02 12.62 -21.07
N VAL A 67 6.28 12.59 -19.97
CA VAL A 67 5.28 13.58 -19.60
C VAL A 67 5.83 14.35 -18.40
N ARG A 68 5.95 15.66 -18.53
CA ARG A 68 6.45 16.56 -17.47
C ARG A 68 5.37 17.52 -17.03
N VAL A 69 5.12 17.57 -15.73
CA VAL A 69 4.19 18.50 -15.11
C VAL A 69 4.97 19.41 -14.17
N THR A 70 4.90 20.72 -14.40
CA THR A 70 5.59 21.71 -13.58
C THR A 70 4.62 22.73 -12.99
N GLY A 71 4.92 23.23 -11.82
CA GLY A 71 4.19 24.27 -11.13
C GLY A 71 5.12 25.10 -10.27
N ARG A 72 4.59 26.08 -9.54
CA ARG A 72 5.41 27.03 -8.72
C ARG A 72 6.44 26.33 -7.82
N ALA A 73 6.11 25.14 -7.30
CA ALA A 73 7.00 24.40 -6.41
C ALA A 73 7.06 22.91 -6.73
N LEU A 74 6.38 22.47 -7.77
CA LEU A 74 6.22 21.07 -8.17
C LEU A 74 6.97 20.82 -9.48
N GLU A 75 7.69 19.70 -9.55
CA GLU A 75 8.18 19.09 -10.79
C GLU A 75 7.90 17.59 -10.71
N LEU A 76 7.15 17.08 -11.66
CA LEU A 76 6.84 15.66 -11.79
C LEU A 76 7.18 15.21 -13.21
N VAL A 77 7.89 14.10 -13.31
CA VAL A 77 8.28 13.51 -14.61
C VAL A 77 7.84 12.06 -14.65
N LEU A 78 7.08 11.70 -15.67
CA LEU A 78 6.67 10.32 -15.97
C LEU A 78 7.40 9.84 -17.22
N SER A 79 8.05 8.70 -17.13
CA SER A 79 8.70 8.03 -18.26
C SER A 79 7.67 7.28 -19.09
N LYS A 80 7.57 7.57 -20.39
CA LYS A 80 6.67 6.83 -21.29
C LYS A 80 7.10 5.39 -21.53
N ALA A 81 8.40 5.11 -21.41
CA ALA A 81 8.93 3.76 -21.59
C ALA A 81 8.48 2.80 -20.49
N THR A 82 8.36 3.30 -19.25
CA THR A 82 7.99 2.48 -18.08
C THR A 82 6.57 2.75 -17.58
N GLY A 83 5.94 3.85 -18.00
CA GLY A 83 4.65 4.29 -17.48
C GLY A 83 4.64 4.68 -16.01
N THR A 84 5.82 4.98 -15.45
CA THR A 84 5.99 5.30 -14.03
C THR A 84 6.65 6.65 -13.83
N LEU A 85 6.49 7.24 -12.67
CA LEU A 85 7.21 8.46 -12.30
C LEU A 85 8.70 8.15 -12.20
N SER A 86 9.51 8.89 -12.92
CA SER A 86 10.98 8.90 -12.79
C SER A 86 11.46 9.96 -11.81
N SER A 87 10.63 10.96 -11.51
CA SER A 87 10.94 12.02 -10.56
C SER A 87 9.65 12.69 -10.06
N TYR A 88 9.57 12.88 -8.74
CA TYR A 88 8.60 13.77 -8.12
C TYR A 88 9.34 14.66 -7.12
N LYS A 89 9.40 15.95 -7.41
CA LYS A 89 10.08 16.97 -6.60
C LYS A 89 9.10 18.02 -6.14
N VAL A 90 9.26 18.47 -4.91
CA VAL A 90 8.57 19.63 -4.37
C VAL A 90 9.59 20.57 -3.74
N LYS A 91 9.54 21.87 -4.11
CA LYS A 91 10.51 22.90 -3.70
C LYS A 91 11.96 22.46 -3.96
N GLY A 92 12.21 21.84 -5.12
CA GLY A 92 13.51 21.33 -5.54
C GLY A 92 13.97 20.05 -4.85
N ARG A 93 13.24 19.55 -3.85
CA ARG A 93 13.58 18.32 -3.13
C ARG A 93 12.94 17.11 -3.79
N LEU A 94 13.76 16.10 -4.09
CA LEU A 94 13.29 14.80 -4.60
C LEU A 94 12.55 14.04 -3.48
N LEU A 95 11.28 13.74 -3.70
CA LEU A 95 10.43 12.98 -2.79
C LEU A 95 10.28 11.52 -3.25
N LEU A 96 10.27 11.30 -4.58
CA LEU A 96 10.17 9.99 -5.20
C LEU A 96 11.19 9.90 -6.33
N ALA A 97 12.00 8.84 -6.34
CA ALA A 97 13.02 8.56 -7.35
C ALA A 97 12.55 7.54 -8.39
N GLY A 98 11.40 6.88 -8.16
CA GLY A 98 10.85 5.90 -9.12
C GLY A 98 9.54 5.29 -8.64
N GLY A 99 8.76 4.76 -9.58
CA GLY A 99 7.49 4.10 -9.33
C GLY A 99 6.27 5.01 -9.56
N PRO A 100 5.06 4.56 -9.21
CA PRO A 100 4.71 3.22 -8.74
C PRO A 100 4.85 2.15 -9.84
N VAL A 101 5.55 1.07 -9.53
CA VAL A 101 5.63 -0.13 -10.38
C VAL A 101 4.63 -1.16 -9.87
N PRO A 102 3.84 -1.86 -10.70
CA PRO A 102 2.92 -2.89 -10.23
C PRO A 102 3.64 -3.93 -9.35
N HIS A 103 3.14 -4.13 -8.14
CA HIS A 103 3.69 -5.05 -7.15
C HIS A 103 2.74 -6.22 -6.95
N LEU A 104 3.09 -7.36 -7.55
CA LEU A 104 2.26 -8.56 -7.61
C LEU A 104 2.98 -9.79 -7.04
N TRP A 105 4.13 -9.57 -6.39
CA TRP A 105 4.97 -10.62 -5.82
C TRP A 105 5.56 -10.19 -4.49
N ARG A 106 5.72 -11.14 -3.57
CA ARG A 106 6.46 -10.97 -2.31
C ARG A 106 7.60 -11.98 -2.23
N ALA A 107 8.60 -11.72 -1.41
CA ALA A 107 9.60 -12.73 -1.06
C ALA A 107 8.86 -13.90 -0.37
N PRO A 108 8.95 -15.13 -0.88
CA PRO A 108 8.19 -16.25 -0.36
C PRO A 108 8.50 -16.53 1.11
N THR A 109 7.45 -16.70 1.91
CA THR A 109 7.58 -17.15 3.29
C THR A 109 7.92 -18.63 3.34
N ASP A 110 8.37 -19.14 4.50
CA ASP A 110 8.59 -20.57 4.69
C ASP A 110 7.31 -21.38 4.42
N ASN A 111 6.14 -20.83 4.79
CA ASN A 111 4.85 -21.44 4.48
C ASN A 111 4.54 -21.44 2.97
N ASP A 112 4.89 -20.35 2.27
CA ASP A 112 4.71 -20.31 0.81
C ASP A 112 5.57 -21.37 0.13
N ILE A 113 6.79 -21.60 0.60
CA ILE A 113 7.70 -22.62 0.07
C ILE A 113 7.19 -24.02 0.40
N GLY A 114 6.78 -24.26 1.65
CA GLY A 114 6.27 -25.55 2.10
C GLY A 114 5.08 -26.07 1.28
N ARG A 115 4.29 -25.15 0.69
CA ARG A 115 3.15 -25.50 -0.20
C ARG A 115 3.45 -25.34 -1.69
N GLU A 116 4.71 -25.21 -2.08
CA GLU A 116 5.14 -25.02 -3.47
C GLU A 116 4.49 -23.82 -4.18
N TYR A 117 4.06 -22.82 -3.40
CA TYR A 117 3.37 -21.66 -3.93
C TYR A 117 4.22 -20.81 -4.90
N PRO A 118 5.54 -20.61 -4.69
CA PRO A 118 6.38 -19.88 -5.63
C PRO A 118 6.38 -20.47 -7.04
N GLN A 119 6.28 -21.79 -7.18
CA GLN A 119 6.21 -22.48 -8.47
C GLN A 119 4.84 -22.29 -9.11
N ARG A 120 3.77 -22.48 -8.33
CA ARG A 120 2.39 -22.35 -8.82
C ARG A 120 2.02 -20.93 -9.20
N ALA A 121 2.50 -19.94 -8.46
CA ALA A 121 2.21 -18.52 -8.67
C ALA A 121 3.29 -17.78 -9.48
N ALA A 122 4.25 -18.48 -10.07
CA ALA A 122 5.41 -17.91 -10.77
C ALA A 122 5.05 -16.87 -11.83
N THR A 123 3.87 -16.96 -12.43
CA THR A 123 3.39 -15.99 -13.43
C THR A 123 3.34 -14.56 -12.92
N TRP A 124 3.17 -14.36 -11.60
CA TRP A 124 3.10 -13.04 -10.98
C TRP A 124 4.47 -12.44 -10.64
N ARG A 125 5.51 -13.28 -10.50
CA ARG A 125 6.83 -12.87 -9.97
C ARG A 125 7.41 -11.63 -10.68
N GLU A 126 7.43 -11.65 -12.00
CA GLU A 126 8.00 -10.57 -12.81
C GLU A 126 6.94 -9.77 -13.57
N ALA A 127 5.65 -10.09 -13.41
CA ALA A 127 4.59 -9.51 -14.23
C ALA A 127 4.57 -7.98 -14.15
N GLY A 128 4.78 -7.40 -12.96
CA GLY A 128 4.83 -5.96 -12.78
C GLY A 128 6.06 -5.30 -13.40
N ALA A 129 7.25 -5.88 -13.17
CA ALA A 129 8.50 -5.34 -13.73
C ALA A 129 8.58 -5.45 -15.26
N ARG A 130 7.88 -6.44 -15.83
CA ARG A 130 7.81 -6.69 -17.29
C ARG A 130 6.52 -6.16 -17.94
N ALA A 131 5.80 -5.28 -17.25
CA ALA A 131 4.61 -4.64 -17.79
C ALA A 131 4.92 -3.92 -19.11
N LYS A 132 4.09 -4.13 -20.11
CA LYS A 132 4.21 -3.47 -21.43
C LYS A 132 3.20 -2.35 -21.52
N ILE A 133 3.69 -1.11 -21.68
CA ILE A 133 2.82 0.06 -21.82
C ILE A 133 2.07 -0.03 -23.16
N THR A 134 0.76 0.09 -23.09
CA THR A 134 -0.15 0.01 -24.26
C THR A 134 -0.81 1.34 -24.58
N GLY A 135 -0.75 2.32 -23.67
CA GLY A 135 -1.27 3.66 -23.91
C GLY A 135 -0.96 4.59 -22.75
N ILE A 136 -0.73 5.85 -23.11
CA ILE A 136 -0.63 6.97 -22.16
C ILE A 136 -1.52 8.09 -22.71
N GLU A 137 -2.39 8.62 -21.85
CA GLU A 137 -3.28 9.73 -22.17
C GLU A 137 -3.12 10.83 -21.14
N THR A 138 -3.02 12.06 -21.59
CA THR A 138 -2.89 13.25 -20.75
C THR A 138 -4.10 14.17 -20.93
N ALA A 139 -4.51 14.81 -19.86
CA ALA A 139 -5.53 15.86 -19.92
C ALA A 139 -5.24 16.92 -18.85
N GLN A 140 -5.68 18.15 -19.11
CA GLN A 140 -5.62 19.25 -18.14
C GLN A 140 -7.03 19.79 -17.90
N PRO A 141 -7.83 19.15 -17.00
CA PRO A 141 -9.23 19.52 -16.75
C PRO A 141 -9.40 20.94 -16.21
N SER A 142 -8.39 21.47 -15.54
CA SER A 142 -8.34 22.85 -15.06
C SER A 142 -6.89 23.36 -15.04
N PRO A 143 -6.67 24.68 -14.95
CA PRO A 143 -5.32 25.22 -14.89
C PRO A 143 -4.45 24.67 -13.74
N GLY A 144 -5.06 24.23 -12.65
CA GLY A 144 -4.36 23.69 -11.46
C GLY A 144 -4.41 22.17 -11.32
N GLU A 145 -4.87 21.45 -12.35
CA GLU A 145 -4.96 19.99 -12.30
C GLU A 145 -4.57 19.37 -13.65
N VAL A 146 -3.72 18.35 -13.60
CA VAL A 146 -3.32 17.54 -14.77
C VAL A 146 -3.61 16.07 -14.43
N THR A 147 -4.19 15.34 -15.37
CA THR A 147 -4.36 13.88 -15.29
C THR A 147 -3.47 13.19 -16.31
N VAL A 148 -2.86 12.07 -15.88
CA VAL A 148 -2.10 11.17 -16.75
C VAL A 148 -2.62 9.76 -16.52
N GLU A 149 -3.22 9.16 -17.53
CA GLU A 149 -3.65 7.76 -17.50
C GLU A 149 -2.63 6.88 -18.22
N VAL A 150 -2.18 5.82 -17.58
CA VAL A 150 -1.27 4.82 -18.13
C VAL A 150 -1.97 3.48 -18.16
N ARG A 151 -1.99 2.83 -19.32
CA ARG A 151 -2.46 1.47 -19.53
C ARG A 151 -1.30 0.55 -19.84
N ALA A 152 -1.30 -0.63 -19.27
CA ALA A 152 -0.27 -1.64 -19.47
C ALA A 152 -0.86 -3.05 -19.52
N THR A 153 -0.21 -3.91 -20.28
CA THR A 153 -0.44 -5.36 -20.27
C THR A 153 0.63 -6.02 -19.41
N LEU A 154 0.19 -6.83 -18.46
CA LEU A 154 1.04 -7.67 -17.63
C LEU A 154 1.21 -9.04 -18.31
N PRO A 155 2.45 -9.52 -18.54
CA PRO A 155 2.71 -10.76 -19.28
C PRO A 155 2.47 -12.00 -18.40
N THR A 156 1.28 -12.13 -17.85
CA THR A 156 0.84 -13.33 -17.13
C THR A 156 0.46 -14.45 -18.11
N ALA A 157 0.65 -15.70 -17.70
CA ALA A 157 0.36 -16.90 -18.51
C ALA A 157 -0.56 -17.86 -17.74
N PRO A 158 -1.51 -18.51 -18.42
CA PRO A 158 -1.70 -18.59 -19.88
C PRO A 158 -2.41 -17.38 -20.51
N LYS A 159 -2.92 -16.44 -19.73
CA LYS A 159 -3.65 -15.26 -20.20
C LYS A 159 -3.07 -13.98 -19.58
N ALA A 160 -2.85 -12.96 -20.39
CA ALA A 160 -2.36 -11.68 -19.95
C ALA A 160 -3.40 -10.94 -19.10
N SER A 161 -2.93 -10.26 -18.06
CA SER A 161 -3.72 -9.37 -17.21
C SER A 161 -3.53 -7.92 -17.63
N ALA A 162 -4.43 -7.02 -17.20
CA ALA A 162 -4.31 -5.60 -17.48
C ALA A 162 -4.06 -4.79 -16.21
N TRP A 163 -3.26 -3.72 -16.36
CA TRP A 163 -2.99 -2.77 -15.30
C TRP A 163 -3.23 -1.35 -15.80
N ARG A 164 -3.93 -0.55 -15.00
CA ARG A 164 -4.17 0.85 -15.27
C ARG A 164 -3.77 1.70 -14.07
N THR A 165 -3.06 2.79 -14.33
CA THR A 165 -2.74 3.80 -13.34
C THR A 165 -3.21 5.16 -13.80
N VAL A 166 -3.93 5.88 -12.94
CA VAL A 166 -4.33 7.27 -13.17
C VAL A 166 -3.63 8.14 -12.13
N PHE A 167 -2.82 9.06 -12.60
CA PHE A 167 -2.23 10.12 -11.79
C PHE A 167 -3.06 11.39 -11.94
N THR A 168 -3.52 11.97 -10.84
CA THR A 168 -4.10 13.31 -10.79
C THR A 168 -3.15 14.23 -10.04
N VAL A 169 -2.47 15.09 -10.76
CA VAL A 169 -1.46 16.02 -10.25
C VAL A 169 -2.11 17.36 -9.97
N ARG A 170 -1.94 17.90 -8.77
CA ARG A 170 -2.52 19.17 -8.33
C ARG A 170 -1.45 20.22 -8.07
N GLY A 171 -1.79 21.48 -8.33
CA GLY A 171 -0.88 22.61 -8.20
C GLY A 171 -0.40 22.88 -6.78
N ASP A 172 -1.07 22.36 -5.75
CA ASP A 172 -0.63 22.38 -4.36
C ASP A 172 0.47 21.34 -4.04
N GLY A 173 0.83 20.53 -5.01
CA GLY A 173 1.83 19.47 -4.92
C GLY A 173 1.26 18.10 -4.55
N GLU A 174 -0.05 17.93 -4.38
CA GLU A 174 -0.64 16.61 -4.20
C GLU A 174 -0.65 15.82 -5.51
N VAL A 175 -0.35 14.53 -5.43
CA VAL A 175 -0.55 13.57 -6.51
C VAL A 175 -1.45 12.45 -6.01
N ARG A 176 -2.66 12.38 -6.54
CA ARG A 176 -3.55 11.22 -6.34
C ARG A 176 -3.16 10.13 -7.33
N VAL A 177 -3.00 8.92 -6.85
CA VAL A 177 -2.67 7.74 -7.66
C VAL A 177 -3.78 6.72 -7.47
N ARG A 178 -4.38 6.29 -8.59
CA ARG A 178 -5.40 5.24 -8.62
C ARG A 178 -4.93 4.11 -9.50
N HIS A 179 -4.92 2.90 -8.95
CA HIS A 179 -4.59 1.68 -9.67
C HIS A 179 -5.82 0.82 -9.90
N THR A 180 -5.85 0.15 -11.04
CA THR A 180 -6.82 -0.91 -11.35
C THR A 180 -6.06 -2.08 -11.97
N LEU A 181 -6.17 -3.25 -11.34
CA LEU A 181 -5.71 -4.54 -11.86
C LEU A 181 -6.92 -5.32 -12.32
N GLU A 182 -6.95 -5.72 -13.59
CA GLU A 182 -7.86 -6.73 -14.11
C GLU A 182 -7.07 -8.05 -14.21
N ALA A 183 -7.10 -8.82 -13.13
CA ALA A 183 -6.42 -10.11 -13.08
C ALA A 183 -7.17 -11.10 -13.97
N ALA A 184 -6.47 -11.67 -14.95
CA ALA A 184 -7.09 -12.60 -15.89
C ALA A 184 -7.60 -13.86 -15.18
N ASP A 185 -8.70 -14.40 -15.68
CA ASP A 185 -9.27 -15.63 -15.16
C ASP A 185 -8.39 -16.87 -15.46
N GLY A 186 -8.46 -17.88 -14.60
CA GLY A 186 -7.70 -19.13 -14.74
C GLY A 186 -6.23 -19.02 -14.29
N LEU A 187 -5.82 -17.89 -13.70
CA LEU A 187 -4.50 -17.74 -13.09
C LEU A 187 -4.54 -18.15 -11.61
N PRO A 188 -3.38 -18.46 -11.01
CA PRO A 188 -3.30 -18.71 -9.56
C PRO A 188 -3.60 -17.43 -8.76
N ASP A 189 -3.95 -17.60 -7.48
CA ASP A 189 -4.12 -16.51 -6.54
C ASP A 189 -2.88 -15.61 -6.50
N LEU A 190 -3.11 -14.31 -6.24
CA LEU A 190 -2.04 -13.34 -6.17
C LEU A 190 -1.45 -13.28 -4.75
N PRO A 191 -0.12 -13.22 -4.60
CA PRO A 191 0.48 -12.97 -3.29
C PRO A 191 0.27 -11.54 -2.80
N VAL A 192 0.23 -10.57 -3.73
CA VAL A 192 0.08 -9.14 -3.44
C VAL A 192 -0.68 -8.46 -4.58
N VAL A 193 -1.48 -7.46 -4.24
CA VAL A 193 -1.98 -6.44 -5.17
C VAL A 193 -1.54 -5.09 -4.64
N GLY A 194 -0.57 -4.46 -5.30
CA GLY A 194 0.03 -3.23 -4.81
C GLY A 194 0.92 -2.53 -5.83
N ALA A 195 1.69 -1.58 -5.34
CA ALA A 195 2.68 -0.85 -6.12
C ALA A 195 3.94 -0.57 -5.29
N LEU A 196 5.10 -0.66 -5.94
CA LEU A 196 6.40 -0.33 -5.36
C LEU A 196 6.84 1.07 -5.78
N LEU A 197 7.23 1.85 -4.79
CA LEU A 197 7.80 3.18 -4.95
C LEU A 197 9.25 3.17 -4.44
N THR A 198 10.13 3.88 -5.13
CA THR A 198 11.52 4.07 -4.73
C THR A 198 11.70 5.48 -4.18
N LEU A 199 11.99 5.59 -2.88
CA LEU A 199 12.31 6.85 -2.25
C LEU A 199 13.84 7.04 -2.22
N PRO A 200 14.32 8.29 -2.34
CA PRO A 200 15.74 8.57 -2.20
C PRO A 200 16.23 8.25 -0.78
N LYS A 201 17.53 8.05 -0.65
CA LYS A 201 18.18 7.87 0.67
C LYS A 201 17.86 9.01 1.63
N GLY A 202 17.80 8.68 2.93
CA GLY A 202 17.72 9.66 4.01
C GLY A 202 16.33 9.97 4.51
N PHE A 203 15.28 9.29 4.02
CA PHE A 203 13.92 9.34 4.58
C PHE A 203 13.67 8.22 5.60
N ASP A 204 14.62 8.04 6.52
CA ASP A 204 14.65 6.89 7.43
C ASP A 204 13.66 6.96 8.61
N ARG A 205 13.08 8.13 8.89
CA ARG A 205 12.08 8.28 9.95
C ARG A 205 10.71 7.88 9.44
N LEU A 206 10.07 6.97 10.14
CA LEU A 206 8.78 6.39 9.79
C LEU A 206 7.72 6.74 10.85
N ASP A 207 6.59 7.32 10.43
CA ASP A 207 5.40 7.57 11.27
C ASP A 207 4.19 7.02 10.53
N TRP A 208 3.33 6.22 11.17
CA TRP A 208 2.10 5.74 10.53
C TRP A 208 0.91 5.71 11.46
N LEU A 209 -0.27 5.80 10.87
CA LEU A 209 -1.57 5.57 11.49
C LEU A 209 -2.17 4.31 10.88
N GLY A 210 -2.13 3.22 11.60
CA GLY A 210 -2.53 1.88 11.16
C GLY A 210 -2.30 0.86 12.26
N ARG A 211 -2.26 -0.42 11.92
CA ARG A 211 -1.89 -1.46 12.89
C ARG A 211 -0.39 -1.50 13.11
N GLY A 212 0.01 -1.88 14.32
CA GLY A 212 1.41 -1.96 14.75
C GLY A 212 1.55 -2.31 16.24
N PRO A 213 2.77 -2.12 16.81
CA PRO A 213 3.99 -1.57 16.19
C PRO A 213 4.72 -2.57 15.27
N HIS A 214 4.61 -3.87 15.52
CA HIS A 214 5.26 -4.94 14.77
C HIS A 214 4.56 -5.18 13.42
N GLU A 215 5.18 -5.98 12.56
CA GLU A 215 4.57 -6.42 11.31
C GLU A 215 3.26 -7.17 11.57
N ASN A 216 2.34 -7.05 10.65
CA ASN A 216 1.06 -7.73 10.74
C ASN A 216 0.51 -7.97 9.33
N TYR A 217 -0.29 -9.02 9.19
CA TYR A 217 -0.88 -9.51 7.96
C TYR A 217 -2.36 -9.77 8.21
N GLN A 218 -3.17 -9.99 7.17
CA GLN A 218 -4.62 -10.15 7.28
C GLN A 218 -5.05 -11.23 8.30
N ASP A 219 -4.26 -12.30 8.42
CA ASP A 219 -4.44 -13.39 9.36
C ASP A 219 -3.74 -13.18 10.72
N ARG A 220 -2.99 -12.09 10.90
CA ARG A 220 -2.19 -11.77 12.09
C ARG A 220 -2.45 -10.36 12.59
N THR A 221 -3.71 -10.02 12.83
CA THR A 221 -4.11 -8.67 13.25
C THR A 221 -4.44 -8.56 14.74
N SER A 222 -4.71 -9.66 15.44
CA SER A 222 -5.20 -9.66 16.83
C SER A 222 -4.21 -9.05 17.82
N GLY A 223 -2.90 -9.22 17.60
CA GLY A 223 -1.84 -8.65 18.43
C GLY A 223 -1.43 -7.23 18.04
N ALA A 224 -1.94 -6.71 16.93
CA ALA A 224 -1.57 -5.40 16.39
C ALA A 224 -2.74 -4.42 16.48
N LEU A 225 -2.69 -3.51 17.42
CA LEU A 225 -3.75 -2.50 17.61
C LEU A 225 -3.59 -1.36 16.58
N VAL A 226 -4.71 -0.76 16.21
CA VAL A 226 -4.70 0.48 15.43
C VAL A 226 -4.26 1.64 16.30
N GLY A 227 -3.22 2.37 15.88
CA GLY A 227 -2.64 3.48 16.61
C GLY A 227 -1.72 4.34 15.75
N ARG A 228 -1.12 5.35 16.37
CA ARG A 228 0.00 6.10 15.78
C ARG A 228 1.30 5.51 16.30
N TYR A 229 2.15 5.15 15.35
CA TYR A 229 3.43 4.54 15.65
C TYR A 229 4.56 5.32 14.98
N ARG A 230 5.73 5.25 15.59
CA ARG A 230 6.97 5.84 15.08
C ARG A 230 8.08 4.81 15.17
N SER A 231 8.93 4.79 14.17
CA SER A 231 10.07 3.89 14.07
C SER A 231 11.06 4.44 13.04
N THR A 232 11.99 3.62 12.64
CA THR A 232 12.86 3.86 11.50
C THR A 232 12.66 2.78 10.45
N VAL A 233 13.04 3.07 9.19
CA VAL A 233 12.99 2.08 8.10
C VAL A 233 13.88 0.87 8.43
N GLY A 234 15.03 1.10 9.07
CA GLY A 234 15.95 0.01 9.46
C GLY A 234 15.36 -0.96 10.50
N GLU A 235 14.40 -0.51 11.31
CA GLU A 235 13.73 -1.34 12.34
C GLU A 235 12.54 -2.13 11.82
N GLN A 236 12.22 -2.02 10.52
CA GLN A 236 11.04 -2.69 9.96
C GLN A 236 11.28 -4.14 9.57
N VAL A 237 12.54 -4.58 9.49
CA VAL A 237 12.87 -5.97 9.16
C VAL A 237 12.73 -6.83 10.40
N ALA A 238 11.86 -7.84 10.35
CA ALA A 238 11.79 -8.85 11.40
C ALA A 238 13.02 -9.79 11.30
N PRO A 239 13.59 -10.21 12.44
CA PRO A 239 14.82 -11.00 12.47
C PRO A 239 14.56 -12.49 12.17
N TYR A 240 13.98 -12.80 11.01
CA TYR A 240 13.80 -14.16 10.55
C TYR A 240 15.14 -14.83 10.27
N LEU A 241 15.26 -16.13 10.55
CA LEU A 241 16.47 -16.91 10.29
C LEU A 241 16.77 -17.01 8.79
N ARG A 242 15.72 -17.05 7.98
CA ARG A 242 15.78 -16.99 6.53
C ARG A 242 15.12 -15.73 6.04
N PRO A 243 15.75 -14.96 5.13
CA PRO A 243 15.14 -13.80 4.50
C PRO A 243 13.86 -14.20 3.77
N GLN A 244 12.79 -13.46 4.02
CA GLN A 244 11.45 -13.69 3.45
C GLN A 244 10.64 -12.39 3.54
N GLU A 245 9.37 -12.41 3.15
CA GLU A 245 8.45 -11.28 3.33
C GLU A 245 8.46 -10.79 4.79
N THR A 246 8.56 -9.49 4.97
CA THR A 246 8.67 -8.85 6.29
C THR A 246 8.19 -7.41 6.28
N GLY A 247 7.85 -6.91 7.46
CA GLY A 247 7.63 -5.48 7.71
C GLY A 247 6.25 -4.95 7.31
N ASN A 248 5.35 -5.78 6.77
CA ASN A 248 4.00 -5.33 6.37
C ASN A 248 3.19 -4.77 7.54
N LYS A 249 2.39 -3.75 7.27
CA LYS A 249 1.40 -3.16 8.19
C LYS A 249 0.05 -3.08 7.49
N THR A 250 -1.01 -3.47 8.19
CA THR A 250 -2.39 -3.46 7.69
C THR A 250 -3.22 -2.31 8.27
N ASP A 251 -4.40 -2.09 7.74
CA ASP A 251 -5.34 -1.05 8.17
C ASP A 251 -4.70 0.35 8.25
N VAL A 252 -3.89 0.70 7.25
CA VAL A 252 -3.11 1.94 7.23
C VAL A 252 -3.91 3.07 6.57
N ARG A 253 -4.08 4.17 7.31
CA ARG A 253 -4.71 5.39 6.82
C ARG A 253 -3.68 6.37 6.29
N ARG A 254 -2.48 6.33 6.87
CA ARG A 254 -1.41 7.25 6.54
C ARG A 254 -0.07 6.64 6.92
N VAL A 255 0.93 6.86 6.07
CA VAL A 255 2.33 6.62 6.38
C VAL A 255 3.15 7.82 5.91
N THR A 256 4.13 8.22 6.72
CA THR A 256 5.01 9.37 6.43
C THR A 256 6.45 8.93 6.60
N LEU A 257 7.27 9.14 5.58
CA LEU A 257 8.71 8.92 5.63
C LEU A 257 9.40 10.28 5.54
N THR A 258 10.25 10.59 6.52
CA THR A 258 10.92 11.89 6.59
C THR A 258 12.40 11.76 6.86
N GLY A 259 13.15 12.74 6.37
CA GLY A 259 14.55 12.93 6.71
C GLY A 259 14.75 13.66 8.05
N ARG A 260 16.01 13.95 8.37
CA ARG A 260 16.39 14.68 9.61
C ARG A 260 15.79 16.07 9.67
N SER A 261 15.62 16.74 8.53
CA SER A 261 14.99 18.09 8.42
C SER A 261 13.47 18.07 8.61
N GLY A 262 12.85 16.90 8.68
CA GLY A 262 11.39 16.75 8.75
C GLY A 262 10.68 16.77 7.39
N ASP A 263 11.41 17.06 6.31
CA ASP A 263 10.87 16.96 4.95
C ASP A 263 10.82 15.49 4.49
N GLY A 264 9.88 15.16 3.63
CA GLY A 264 9.75 13.81 3.10
C GLY A 264 8.45 13.59 2.33
N LEU A 265 8.01 12.36 2.30
CA LEU A 265 6.79 11.92 1.62
C LEU A 265 5.73 11.50 2.64
N ASP A 266 4.51 11.98 2.43
CA ASP A 266 3.30 11.57 3.15
C ASP A 266 2.37 10.83 2.19
N VAL A 267 2.03 9.58 2.50
CA VAL A 267 1.12 8.73 1.75
C VAL A 267 -0.15 8.53 2.56
N ARG A 268 -1.30 8.78 1.95
CA ARG A 268 -2.61 8.64 2.60
C ARG A 268 -3.52 7.75 1.79
N ALA A 269 -4.22 6.86 2.45
CA ALA A 269 -5.31 6.11 1.84
C ALA A 269 -6.37 7.08 1.28
N ASP A 270 -6.93 6.76 0.13
CA ASP A 270 -8.06 7.48 -0.46
C ASP A 270 -9.32 6.61 -0.41
N PRO A 271 -10.19 6.80 0.61
CA PRO A 271 -11.35 5.93 0.82
C PRO A 271 -12.46 6.10 -0.24
N ALA A 272 -12.35 7.09 -1.14
CA ALA A 272 -13.34 7.30 -2.21
C ALA A 272 -13.38 6.15 -3.22
N GLU A 273 -12.37 5.27 -3.24
CA GLU A 273 -12.23 4.17 -4.20
C GLU A 273 -12.50 2.78 -3.59
N GLY A 274 -13.35 2.69 -2.59
CA GLY A 274 -13.80 1.41 -2.04
C GLY A 274 -13.15 1.05 -0.71
N GLU A 275 -12.03 0.32 -0.70
CA GLU A 275 -11.37 -0.07 0.55
C GLU A 275 -10.74 1.15 1.25
N PRO A 276 -11.11 1.41 2.52
CA PRO A 276 -10.71 2.64 3.21
C PRO A 276 -9.26 2.65 3.70
N PHE A 277 -8.56 1.54 3.58
CA PHE A 277 -7.23 1.35 4.16
C PHE A 277 -6.27 0.73 3.16
N LEU A 278 -4.98 1.00 3.39
CA LEU A 278 -3.86 0.41 2.65
C LEU A 278 -3.13 -0.61 3.53
N GLU A 279 -2.25 -1.35 2.87
CA GLU A 279 -1.14 -2.03 3.53
C GLU A 279 0.16 -1.40 3.05
N PHE A 280 1.20 -1.40 3.89
CA PHE A 280 2.51 -0.93 3.47
C PHE A 280 3.64 -1.72 4.11
N SER A 281 4.77 -1.76 3.42
CA SER A 281 6.09 -1.99 4.00
C SER A 281 7.08 -0.95 3.50
N ALA A 282 8.07 -0.60 4.32
CA ALA A 282 9.11 0.36 3.97
C ALA A 282 10.46 -0.22 4.40
N LEU A 283 11.26 -0.65 3.43
CA LEU A 283 12.48 -1.42 3.67
C LEU A 283 13.64 -0.87 2.86
N HIS A 284 14.88 -1.14 3.32
CA HIS A 284 16.10 -0.96 2.53
C HIS A 284 16.38 -2.17 1.61
N HIS A 285 15.36 -2.94 1.29
CA HIS A 285 15.40 -4.14 0.47
C HIS A 285 14.19 -4.17 -0.44
N THR A 286 14.36 -4.66 -1.64
CA THR A 286 13.24 -5.04 -2.52
C THR A 286 12.81 -6.47 -2.21
N PRO A 287 11.62 -6.92 -2.63
CA PRO A 287 11.24 -8.34 -2.53
C PRO A 287 12.27 -9.29 -3.14
N ALA A 288 12.89 -8.89 -4.26
CA ALA A 288 13.93 -9.70 -4.93
C ALA A 288 15.23 -9.82 -4.09
N ASP A 289 15.59 -8.77 -3.33
CA ASP A 289 16.76 -8.82 -2.45
C ASP A 289 16.56 -9.82 -1.29
N LEU A 290 15.32 -10.04 -0.88
CA LEU A 290 14.95 -10.95 0.22
C LEU A 290 14.74 -12.40 -0.26
N GLU A 291 14.43 -12.61 -1.53
CA GLU A 291 14.09 -13.93 -2.07
C GLU A 291 15.32 -14.83 -2.32
N GLY A 292 16.45 -14.25 -2.71
CA GLY A 292 17.64 -15.02 -3.11
C GLY A 292 18.48 -15.58 -1.97
N PRO A 293 18.80 -14.75 -0.96
CA PRO A 293 19.72 -15.12 0.14
C PRO A 293 19.16 -16.24 1.03
N ALA A 294 20.05 -17.14 1.48
CA ALA A 294 19.72 -18.16 2.47
C ALA A 294 19.78 -17.62 3.90
N HIS A 295 20.62 -16.60 4.13
CA HIS A 295 20.87 -16.05 5.47
C HIS A 295 20.78 -14.53 5.51
N PRO A 296 20.37 -13.92 6.65
CA PRO A 296 20.20 -12.46 6.78
C PRO A 296 21.45 -11.64 6.46
N HIS A 297 22.66 -12.15 6.73
CA HIS A 297 23.91 -11.44 6.45
C HIS A 297 24.28 -11.36 4.97
N GLU A 298 23.62 -12.15 4.12
CA GLU A 298 23.81 -12.14 2.67
C GLU A 298 22.93 -11.09 1.98
N VAL A 299 21.93 -10.55 2.70
CA VAL A 299 20.99 -9.58 2.14
C VAL A 299 21.66 -8.22 1.96
N THR A 300 21.73 -7.76 0.72
CA THR A 300 22.30 -6.44 0.41
C THR A 300 21.36 -5.33 0.84
N ARG A 301 21.83 -4.46 1.74
CA ARG A 301 21.10 -3.25 2.13
C ARG A 301 21.30 -2.16 1.07
N ARG A 302 20.19 -1.62 0.55
CA ARG A 302 20.18 -0.50 -0.40
C ARG A 302 20.24 0.84 0.33
N ALA A 303 20.75 1.86 -0.36
CA ALA A 303 20.70 3.24 0.15
C ALA A 303 19.30 3.83 0.04
N GLU A 304 18.60 3.51 -1.03
CA GLU A 304 17.21 3.89 -1.30
C GLU A 304 16.25 3.09 -0.41
N ILE A 305 15.01 3.58 -0.33
CA ILE A 305 13.94 2.91 0.39
C ILE A 305 12.94 2.36 -0.63
N SER A 306 12.66 1.07 -0.55
CA SER A 306 11.55 0.42 -1.23
C SER A 306 10.31 0.57 -0.36
N LEU A 307 9.36 1.38 -0.82
CA LEU A 307 8.05 1.57 -0.18
C LEU A 307 6.99 0.82 -0.98
N ALA A 308 6.47 -0.25 -0.42
CA ALA A 308 5.28 -0.91 -0.95
C ALA A 308 4.04 -0.17 -0.45
N VAL A 309 3.14 0.19 -1.37
CA VAL A 309 1.81 0.72 -1.08
C VAL A 309 0.81 -0.22 -1.71
N ASN A 310 0.27 -1.10 -0.89
CA ASN A 310 -0.55 -2.21 -1.35
C ASN A 310 -2.04 -1.95 -1.07
N HIS A 311 -2.87 -2.43 -1.99
CA HIS A 311 -4.29 -2.65 -1.72
C HIS A 311 -4.42 -3.73 -0.65
N ARG A 312 -3.85 -4.91 -0.95
CA ARG A 312 -3.87 -6.08 -0.07
C ARG A 312 -2.68 -6.99 -0.33
N GLN A 313 -2.28 -7.71 0.71
CA GLN A 313 -1.39 -8.84 0.62
C GLN A 313 -2.13 -10.10 1.07
N MET A 314 -1.98 -11.21 0.33
CA MET A 314 -2.47 -12.52 0.76
C MET A 314 -1.84 -12.86 2.11
N SER A 315 -2.60 -13.46 3.01
CA SER A 315 -2.10 -13.83 4.32
C SER A 315 -0.90 -14.80 4.25
N VAL A 316 -0.17 -14.90 5.34
CA VAL A 316 1.09 -15.67 5.38
C VAL A 316 0.86 -17.13 5.79
N GLY A 317 -0.35 -17.51 6.22
CA GLY A 317 -0.69 -18.88 6.61
C GLY A 317 0.04 -19.36 7.86
N GLY A 318 0.37 -20.64 7.92
CA GLY A 318 1.06 -21.25 9.05
C GLY A 318 0.12 -21.92 10.05
N ASN A 319 -1.06 -22.36 9.59
CA ASN A 319 -1.99 -23.15 10.41
C ASN A 319 -1.42 -24.53 10.76
N ASP A 320 -0.51 -25.02 9.94
CA ASP A 320 0.27 -26.24 10.19
C ASP A 320 1.70 -26.10 9.63
N SER A 321 2.54 -27.10 9.86
CA SER A 321 3.92 -27.16 9.36
C SER A 321 4.04 -27.90 8.01
N TRP A 322 2.93 -28.27 7.37
CA TRP A 322 2.87 -29.15 6.20
C TRP A 322 2.47 -28.42 4.91
N GLY A 323 2.39 -27.08 4.96
CA GLY A 323 2.09 -26.28 3.79
C GLY A 323 0.60 -26.09 3.53
N ALA A 324 -0.25 -26.05 4.56
CA ALA A 324 -1.65 -25.66 4.40
C ALA A 324 -1.75 -24.26 3.78
N PRO A 325 -2.67 -24.07 2.81
CA PRO A 325 -2.91 -22.72 2.28
C PRO A 325 -3.50 -21.82 3.36
N PRO A 326 -3.37 -20.48 3.22
CA PRO A 326 -4.14 -19.55 4.00
C PRO A 326 -5.64 -19.83 3.89
N GLU A 327 -6.41 -19.38 4.91
CA GLU A 327 -7.86 -19.48 4.85
C GLU A 327 -8.42 -18.71 3.63
N GLU A 328 -9.46 -19.26 2.99
CA GLU A 328 -10.09 -18.76 1.76
C GLU A 328 -10.39 -17.24 1.79
N LYS A 329 -10.85 -16.72 2.93
CA LYS A 329 -11.17 -15.29 3.11
C LYS A 329 -9.98 -14.34 2.99
N TYR A 330 -8.76 -14.87 3.03
CA TYR A 330 -7.52 -14.10 2.93
C TYR A 330 -6.78 -14.30 1.61
N LEU A 331 -7.34 -15.07 0.68
CA LEU A 331 -6.80 -15.25 -0.65
C LEU A 331 -7.15 -14.06 -1.56
N LEU A 332 -6.28 -13.79 -2.51
CA LEU A 332 -6.49 -12.78 -3.55
C LEU A 332 -6.69 -13.50 -4.89
N HIS A 333 -7.94 -13.80 -5.21
CA HIS A 333 -8.24 -14.59 -6.41
C HIS A 333 -7.98 -13.84 -7.71
N ALA A 334 -7.43 -14.53 -8.70
CA ALA A 334 -7.47 -14.07 -10.08
C ALA A 334 -8.92 -14.08 -10.63
N GLY A 335 -9.13 -13.58 -11.86
CA GLY A 335 -10.47 -13.45 -12.44
C GLY A 335 -11.30 -12.32 -11.82
N ARG A 336 -10.65 -11.39 -11.10
CA ARG A 336 -11.30 -10.24 -10.43
C ARG A 336 -10.62 -8.93 -10.78
N THR A 337 -11.37 -7.86 -10.63
CA THR A 337 -10.85 -6.49 -10.70
C THR A 337 -10.57 -5.97 -9.30
N TYR A 338 -9.36 -5.47 -9.09
CA TYR A 338 -8.92 -4.81 -7.88
C TYR A 338 -8.68 -3.34 -8.16
N THR A 339 -9.28 -2.46 -7.37
CA THR A 339 -9.10 -1.00 -7.50
C THR A 339 -8.81 -0.39 -6.14
N TYR A 340 -7.79 0.46 -6.07
CA TYR A 340 -7.45 1.22 -4.88
C TYR A 340 -6.77 2.53 -5.25
N ALA A 341 -6.79 3.47 -4.33
CA ALA A 341 -6.15 4.76 -4.52
C ALA A 341 -5.47 5.26 -3.24
N TYR A 342 -4.47 6.12 -3.45
CA TYR A 342 -3.79 6.84 -2.39
C TYR A 342 -3.34 8.21 -2.88
N ARG A 343 -2.99 9.07 -1.93
CA ARG A 343 -2.51 10.42 -2.18
C ARG A 343 -1.07 10.55 -1.70
N LEU A 344 -0.20 11.05 -2.56
CA LEU A 344 1.17 11.44 -2.27
C LEU A 344 1.19 12.94 -2.00
N ARG A 345 1.80 13.33 -0.90
CA ARG A 345 1.97 14.75 -0.51
C ARG A 345 3.38 14.99 0.00
N PRO A 346 3.92 16.20 -0.17
CA PRO A 346 5.12 16.56 0.56
C PRO A 346 4.83 16.56 2.07
N ALA A 347 5.66 15.90 2.85
CA ALA A 347 5.74 16.11 4.28
C ALA A 347 6.70 17.29 4.55
N GLY A 348 6.32 18.15 5.44
CA GLY A 348 7.14 19.30 5.85
C GLY A 348 7.22 19.42 7.36
N PRO A 349 8.12 20.24 7.90
CA PRO A 349 8.14 20.54 9.31
C PRO A 349 6.77 21.12 9.72
N ARG A 350 6.26 20.62 10.84
CA ARG A 350 5.04 21.14 11.50
C ARG A 350 5.36 22.39 12.26
#